data_304a12554cbd77e7e0d659f6fca5a5fe
#
_entry.id   304a12554cbd77e7e0d659f6fca5a5fe
#
_cell.length_a   1.000
_cell.length_b   1.000
_cell.length_c   1.000
_cell.angle_alpha   90.00
_cell.angle_beta   90.00
_cell.angle_gamma   90.00
#
_symmetry.space_group_name_H-M   'P 1'
#
loop_
_entity.id
_entity.type
_entity.pdbx_description
1 polymer ?
#
loop_
_entity_poly.entity_id
_entity_poly.type
_entity_poly.pdbx_seq_one_letter_code
_entity_poly.pdbx_strand_id
1 'polypeptide(L)'
;GTDLAKAMNIARHYFTSGQVANWNLSCSVNYLIVISDGYWSGHNTVLSIAEQIKNAYNIKTFAVGFALGGANSNYSTLATKGGTTKPLYASNQTELLAKLTDAIKQAISGKLTFTTPAVMSDVTKGSYIYQSTFEYEKNKQWKGSLKKYKLNSNGTFGAVQWDAADKLNSKNASSRKIWTTGISTTGTNNFTTTDRDHLKPLLFPSQSPTDTEVENLINFIRGVDTYDQDADSNKTESIHKLADIYHSELIVVGAPDSLSSAND
;
A
#
# COMPACT_ATOMS: atom_id res chain seq x y z
N GLY A 1 9.39 -2.06 39.82
CA GLY A 1 9.57 -2.16 38.37
C GLY A 1 8.23 -2.35 37.67
N THR A 2 8.15 -1.97 36.44
CA THR A 2 6.92 -2.07 35.63
C THR A 2 6.60 -3.53 35.35
N ASP A 3 5.39 -3.98 35.66
CA ASP A 3 4.90 -5.32 35.32
C ASP A 3 4.31 -5.33 33.92
N LEU A 4 5.19 -5.30 32.93
CA LEU A 4 4.76 -5.34 31.52
C LEU A 4 4.13 -6.68 31.15
N ALA A 5 4.54 -7.78 31.81
CA ALA A 5 3.96 -9.11 31.56
C ALA A 5 2.45 -9.13 31.84
N LYS A 6 2.00 -8.45 32.90
CA LYS A 6 0.59 -8.32 33.23
C LYS A 6 -0.17 -7.51 32.17
N ALA A 7 0.39 -6.39 31.72
CA ALA A 7 -0.20 -5.57 30.66
C ALA A 7 -0.30 -6.35 29.33
N MET A 8 0.73 -7.11 28.97
CA MET A 8 0.74 -7.95 27.78
C MET A 8 -0.29 -9.10 27.86
N ASN A 9 -0.51 -9.67 29.04
CA ASN A 9 -1.56 -10.66 29.26
C ASN A 9 -2.96 -10.05 29.06
N ILE A 10 -3.18 -8.82 29.52
CA ILE A 10 -4.44 -8.10 29.28
C ILE A 10 -4.64 -7.87 27.78
N ALA A 11 -3.61 -7.39 27.08
CA ALA A 11 -3.66 -7.21 25.63
C ALA A 11 -3.96 -8.53 24.89
N ARG A 12 -3.30 -9.63 25.29
CA ARG A 12 -3.60 -10.95 24.75
C ARG A 12 -5.05 -11.34 24.98
N HIS A 13 -5.56 -11.17 26.21
CA HIS A 13 -6.95 -11.47 26.54
C HIS A 13 -7.94 -10.64 25.72
N TYR A 14 -7.64 -9.37 25.45
CA TYR A 14 -8.42 -8.51 24.57
C TYR A 14 -8.62 -9.13 23.19
N PHE A 15 -7.55 -9.69 22.59
CA PHE A 15 -7.63 -10.31 21.26
C PHE A 15 -8.18 -11.74 21.27
N THR A 16 -8.19 -12.44 22.40
CA THR A 16 -8.57 -13.87 22.48
C THR A 16 -9.96 -14.11 23.06
N SER A 17 -10.51 -13.18 23.84
CA SER A 17 -11.73 -13.41 24.64
C SER A 17 -13.04 -13.39 23.85
N GLY A 18 -13.02 -13.04 22.58
CA GLY A 18 -14.25 -12.86 21.80
C GLY A 18 -15.18 -11.74 22.27
N GLN A 19 -14.84 -11.04 23.37
CA GLN A 19 -15.64 -9.93 23.92
C GLN A 19 -15.58 -8.67 23.07
N VAL A 20 -14.57 -8.57 22.19
CA VAL A 20 -14.44 -7.49 21.22
C VAL A 20 -14.93 -8.03 19.89
N ALA A 21 -16.22 -8.00 19.68
CA ALA A 21 -16.91 -8.66 18.59
C ALA A 21 -16.46 -8.25 17.16
N ASN A 22 -15.66 -7.22 17.01
CA ASN A 22 -15.34 -6.64 15.69
C ASN A 22 -13.86 -6.30 15.47
N TRP A 23 -12.93 -6.78 16.29
CA TRP A 23 -11.52 -6.48 16.07
C TRP A 23 -10.93 -7.21 14.83
N ASN A 24 -11.53 -8.32 14.43
CA ASN A 24 -11.07 -9.15 13.30
C ASN A 24 -11.98 -8.99 12.06
N LEU A 25 -12.33 -7.77 11.71
CA LEU A 25 -12.99 -7.50 10.45
C LEU A 25 -12.03 -7.77 9.30
N SER A 26 -12.55 -8.30 8.19
CA SER A 26 -11.76 -8.71 7.02
C SER A 26 -10.88 -7.60 6.41
N CYS A 27 -11.16 -6.35 6.72
CA CYS A 27 -10.41 -5.16 6.27
C CYS A 27 -9.72 -4.42 7.42
N SER A 28 -9.71 -4.94 8.65
CA SER A 28 -9.04 -4.31 9.77
C SER A 28 -7.60 -4.82 9.91
N VAL A 29 -6.68 -3.90 10.16
CA VAL A 29 -5.30 -4.24 10.51
C VAL A 29 -5.09 -3.78 11.95
N ASN A 30 -4.72 -4.72 12.82
CA ASN A 30 -4.56 -4.47 14.25
C ASN A 30 -3.09 -4.49 14.63
N TYR A 31 -2.71 -3.60 15.53
CA TYR A 31 -1.35 -3.45 16.02
C TYR A 31 -1.37 -3.26 17.54
N LEU A 32 -0.30 -3.70 18.19
CA LEU A 32 -0.05 -3.42 19.60
C LEU A 32 1.13 -2.45 19.68
N ILE A 33 0.97 -1.34 20.42
CA ILE A 33 2.05 -0.39 20.71
C ILE A 33 2.35 -0.48 22.19
N VAL A 34 3.58 -0.91 22.52
CA VAL A 34 4.09 -0.97 23.89
C VAL A 34 4.99 0.23 24.11
N ILE A 35 4.60 1.11 25.06
CA ILE A 35 5.39 2.29 25.45
C ILE A 35 5.85 2.06 26.89
N SER A 36 7.15 2.16 27.14
CA SER A 36 7.72 2.05 28.49
C SER A 36 8.94 2.94 28.64
N ASP A 37 9.16 3.41 29.86
CA ASP A 37 10.22 4.32 30.26
C ASP A 37 11.38 3.65 31.00
N GLY A 38 11.44 2.31 31.00
CA GLY A 38 12.46 1.59 31.74
C GLY A 38 12.49 0.09 31.52
N TYR A 39 13.16 -0.58 32.45
CA TYR A 39 13.19 -2.03 32.50
C TYR A 39 11.90 -2.60 33.09
N TRP A 40 11.46 -3.72 32.56
CA TRP A 40 10.29 -4.45 33.06
C TRP A 40 10.66 -5.84 33.58
N SER A 41 9.86 -6.36 34.50
CA SER A 41 9.92 -7.73 34.96
C SER A 41 9.19 -8.69 34.00
N GLY A 42 9.52 -9.99 34.11
CA GLY A 42 8.84 -11.01 33.29
C GLY A 42 9.20 -10.97 31.81
N HIS A 43 10.44 -10.64 31.49
CA HIS A 43 10.94 -10.45 30.12
C HIS A 43 10.52 -11.57 29.17
N ASN A 44 10.81 -12.84 29.52
CA ASN A 44 10.48 -13.99 28.67
C ASN A 44 8.97 -14.13 28.44
N THR A 45 8.14 -13.83 29.44
CA THR A 45 6.68 -13.84 29.32
C THR A 45 6.22 -12.77 28.32
N VAL A 46 6.75 -11.55 28.41
CA VAL A 46 6.45 -10.45 27.47
C VAL A 46 6.76 -10.85 26.04
N LEU A 47 7.94 -11.42 25.79
CA LEU A 47 8.36 -11.85 24.45
C LEU A 47 7.50 -13.00 23.92
N SER A 48 7.19 -13.99 24.76
CA SER A 48 6.32 -15.11 24.40
C SER A 48 4.92 -14.65 24.01
N ILE A 49 4.33 -13.69 24.76
CA ILE A 49 3.01 -13.15 24.44
C ILE A 49 3.03 -12.35 23.14
N ALA A 50 4.04 -11.51 22.90
CA ALA A 50 4.16 -10.78 21.66
C ALA A 50 4.25 -11.72 20.45
N GLU A 51 5.04 -12.79 20.55
CA GLU A 51 5.17 -13.81 19.52
C GLU A 51 3.88 -14.61 19.30
N GLN A 52 3.14 -14.96 20.37
CA GLN A 52 1.84 -15.62 20.30
C GLN A 52 0.81 -14.74 19.58
N ILE A 53 0.68 -13.47 19.95
CA ILE A 53 -0.25 -12.52 19.32
C ILE A 53 0.08 -12.34 17.84
N LYS A 54 1.37 -12.22 17.49
CA LYS A 54 1.83 -12.14 16.11
C LYS A 54 1.47 -13.40 15.30
N ASN A 55 1.77 -14.58 15.84
CA ASN A 55 1.63 -15.84 15.10
C ASN A 55 0.17 -16.28 14.98
N ALA A 56 -0.63 -16.09 16.03
CA ALA A 56 -2.02 -16.52 16.04
C ALA A 56 -2.97 -15.54 15.34
N TYR A 57 -2.68 -14.23 15.38
CA TYR A 57 -3.61 -13.19 14.95
C TYR A 57 -3.02 -12.23 13.92
N ASN A 58 -1.76 -12.42 13.51
CA ASN A 58 -1.00 -11.52 12.62
C ASN A 58 -0.94 -10.05 13.14
N ILE A 59 -0.97 -9.86 14.46
CA ILE A 59 -0.90 -8.56 15.10
C ILE A 59 0.55 -8.26 15.47
N LYS A 60 1.13 -7.24 14.85
CA LYS A 60 2.51 -6.83 15.14
C LYS A 60 2.58 -5.95 16.37
N THR A 61 3.70 -6.04 17.11
CA THR A 61 3.97 -5.23 18.30
C THR A 61 5.07 -4.22 18.01
N PHE A 62 4.75 -2.93 18.14
CA PHE A 62 5.74 -1.84 18.14
C PHE A 62 6.24 -1.61 19.57
N ALA A 63 7.57 -1.67 19.75
CA ALA A 63 8.21 -1.38 21.04
C ALA A 63 8.74 0.06 21.03
N VAL A 64 8.23 0.89 21.93
CA VAL A 64 8.63 2.31 22.07
C VAL A 64 9.29 2.50 23.43
N GLY A 65 10.57 2.84 23.40
CA GLY A 65 11.33 3.21 24.61
C GLY A 65 11.31 4.72 24.80
N PHE A 66 10.78 5.17 25.95
CA PHE A 66 10.70 6.58 26.28
C PHE A 66 11.71 6.94 27.36
N ALA A 67 12.49 8.03 27.16
CA ALA A 67 13.44 8.57 28.14
C ALA A 67 14.48 7.56 28.68
N LEU A 68 14.89 6.59 27.86
CA LEU A 68 15.82 5.51 28.30
C LEU A 68 17.30 5.91 28.31
N GLY A 69 17.67 7.07 27.77
CA GLY A 69 19.05 7.51 27.62
C GLY A 69 19.87 6.74 26.57
N GLY A 70 19.28 5.78 25.86
CA GLY A 70 19.94 5.03 24.80
C GLY A 70 19.20 3.76 24.36
N ALA A 71 19.81 3.03 23.42
CA ALA A 71 19.25 1.79 22.92
C ALA A 71 19.27 0.69 23.98
N ASN A 72 18.25 -0.14 23.99
CA ASN A 72 18.08 -1.23 24.96
C ASN A 72 17.72 -2.54 24.26
N SER A 73 18.48 -3.61 24.55
CA SER A 73 18.31 -4.92 23.91
C SER A 73 16.94 -5.55 24.15
N ASN A 74 16.30 -5.27 25.30
CA ASN A 74 14.96 -5.78 25.61
C ASN A 74 13.91 -5.26 24.61
N TYR A 75 13.99 -3.98 24.26
CA TYR A 75 13.10 -3.37 23.27
C TYR A 75 13.37 -3.90 21.85
N SER A 76 14.64 -4.11 21.51
CA SER A 76 15.01 -4.70 20.22
C SER A 76 14.49 -6.12 20.08
N THR A 77 14.60 -6.93 21.14
CA THR A 77 14.07 -8.30 21.15
C THR A 77 12.55 -8.31 21.11
N LEU A 78 11.88 -7.40 21.84
CA LEU A 78 10.42 -7.28 21.81
C LEU A 78 9.92 -6.88 20.40
N ALA A 79 10.56 -5.92 19.74
CA ALA A 79 10.23 -5.53 18.38
C ALA A 79 10.37 -6.71 17.40
N THR A 80 11.48 -7.44 17.46
CA THR A 80 11.74 -8.60 16.59
C THR A 80 10.73 -9.73 16.83
N LYS A 81 10.50 -10.11 18.08
CA LYS A 81 9.52 -11.14 18.46
C LYS A 81 8.08 -10.73 18.13
N GLY A 82 7.78 -9.44 18.29
CA GLY A 82 6.51 -8.84 17.92
C GLY A 82 6.32 -8.62 16.41
N GLY A 83 7.30 -8.94 15.57
CA GLY A 83 7.18 -8.86 14.10
C GLY A 83 7.42 -7.48 13.50
N THR A 84 8.04 -6.56 14.26
CA THR A 84 8.60 -5.30 13.74
C THR A 84 10.13 -5.40 13.68
N THR A 85 10.77 -4.59 12.83
CA THR A 85 12.22 -4.74 12.59
C THR A 85 13.09 -4.07 13.64
N LYS A 86 12.63 -2.94 14.18
CA LYS A 86 13.39 -2.09 15.10
C LYS A 86 12.47 -1.46 16.14
N PRO A 87 12.94 -1.29 17.38
CA PRO A 87 12.24 -0.48 18.36
C PRO A 87 12.34 1.01 18.01
N LEU A 88 11.43 1.78 18.54
CA LEU A 88 11.40 3.23 18.42
C LEU A 88 11.85 3.85 19.75
N TYR A 89 12.70 4.87 19.72
CA TYR A 89 13.17 5.56 20.92
C TYR A 89 12.81 7.03 20.85
N ALA A 90 12.37 7.59 21.98
CA ALA A 90 12.04 8.99 22.14
C ALA A 90 12.55 9.49 23.49
N SER A 91 13.17 10.65 23.50
CA SER A 91 13.73 11.27 24.72
C SER A 91 12.83 12.35 25.32
N ASN A 92 11.86 12.83 24.54
CA ASN A 92 10.94 13.89 24.92
C ASN A 92 9.58 13.74 24.21
N GLN A 93 8.61 14.57 24.58
CA GLN A 93 7.25 14.51 24.05
C GLN A 93 7.19 14.69 22.52
N THR A 94 7.98 15.61 21.96
CA THR A 94 8.00 15.87 20.51
C THR A 94 8.51 14.66 19.73
N GLU A 95 9.59 14.04 20.21
CA GLU A 95 10.12 12.82 19.63
C GLU A 95 9.14 11.64 19.80
N LEU A 96 8.48 11.52 20.96
CA LEU A 96 7.48 10.47 21.18
C LEU A 96 6.34 10.58 20.16
N LEU A 97 5.82 11.79 19.94
CA LEU A 97 4.78 12.04 18.95
C LEU A 97 5.23 11.68 17.54
N ALA A 98 6.47 12.06 17.18
CA ALA A 98 7.06 11.69 15.89
C ALA A 98 7.18 10.17 15.74
N LYS A 99 7.68 9.47 16.76
CA LYS A 99 7.85 8.00 16.75
C LYS A 99 6.51 7.25 16.74
N LEU A 100 5.50 7.73 17.45
CA LEU A 100 4.14 7.17 17.36
C LEU A 100 3.55 7.38 15.96
N THR A 101 3.77 8.56 15.37
CA THR A 101 3.39 8.83 13.99
C THR A 101 4.09 7.87 13.03
N ASP A 102 5.38 7.60 13.21
CA ASP A 102 6.13 6.63 12.40
C ASP A 102 5.62 5.20 12.58
N ALA A 103 5.28 4.80 13.82
CA ALA A 103 4.67 3.49 14.09
C ALA A 103 3.33 3.35 13.36
N ILE A 104 2.47 4.38 13.45
CA ILE A 104 1.17 4.40 12.74
C ILE A 104 1.36 4.35 11.22
N LYS A 105 2.32 5.10 10.68
CA LYS A 105 2.64 5.05 9.24
C LYS A 105 3.12 3.67 8.80
N GLN A 106 4.00 3.02 9.57
CA GLN A 106 4.45 1.66 9.30
C GLN A 106 3.30 0.66 9.41
N ALA A 107 2.38 0.89 10.34
CA ALA A 107 1.18 0.10 10.51
C ALA A 107 0.23 0.21 9.31
N ILE A 108 0.05 1.43 8.80
CA ILE A 108 -0.84 1.73 7.66
C ILE A 108 -0.16 1.45 6.32
N SER A 109 1.18 1.31 6.26
CA SER A 109 1.94 1.00 5.05
C SER A 109 1.68 -0.42 4.50
N GLY A 110 0.46 -0.90 4.62
CA GLY A 110 -0.02 -2.13 4.03
C GLY A 110 -0.77 -1.86 2.73
N LYS A 111 -0.96 -2.91 1.94
CA LYS A 111 -1.82 -2.83 0.76
C LYS A 111 -3.26 -2.65 1.20
N LEU A 112 -3.83 -1.51 0.88
CA LEU A 112 -5.21 -1.18 1.16
C LEU A 112 -6.07 -1.51 -0.07
N THR A 113 -7.34 -1.87 0.17
CA THR A 113 -8.33 -2.01 -0.89
C THR A 113 -9.63 -1.33 -0.47
N PHE A 114 -10.21 -0.56 -1.36
CA PHE A 114 -11.53 0.07 -1.19
C PHE A 114 -12.52 -0.41 -2.25
N THR A 115 -12.10 -1.34 -3.11
CA THR A 115 -12.95 -1.89 -4.15
C THR A 115 -13.40 -3.29 -3.79
N THR A 116 -14.65 -3.61 -4.08
CA THR A 116 -15.15 -4.99 -4.00
C THR A 116 -14.44 -5.83 -5.05
N PRO A 117 -13.93 -7.03 -4.71
CA PRO A 117 -13.38 -7.94 -5.71
C PRO A 117 -14.45 -8.32 -6.73
N ALA A 118 -14.10 -8.27 -8.02
CA ALA A 118 -14.97 -8.73 -9.09
C ALA A 118 -14.69 -10.21 -9.39
N VAL A 119 -15.73 -11.01 -9.48
CA VAL A 119 -15.64 -12.45 -9.80
C VAL A 119 -16.11 -12.69 -11.22
N MET A 120 -15.34 -13.42 -11.99
CA MET A 120 -15.71 -13.94 -13.30
C MET A 120 -15.69 -15.47 -13.25
N SER A 121 -16.85 -16.08 -13.51
CA SER A 121 -16.97 -17.51 -13.74
C SER A 121 -16.90 -17.77 -15.24
N ASP A 122 -15.94 -18.58 -15.65
CA ASP A 122 -15.84 -19.11 -17.02
C ASP A 122 -15.97 -20.63 -16.96
N VAL A 123 -17.04 -21.14 -17.52
CA VAL A 123 -17.38 -22.57 -17.48
C VAL A 123 -16.30 -23.43 -18.18
N THR A 124 -15.56 -22.84 -19.12
CA THR A 124 -14.55 -23.55 -19.93
C THR A 124 -13.12 -23.36 -19.43
N LYS A 125 -12.82 -22.22 -18.77
CA LYS A 125 -11.45 -21.80 -18.37
C LYS A 125 -11.24 -21.71 -16.87
N GLY A 126 -12.25 -22.01 -16.07
CA GLY A 126 -12.24 -21.87 -14.62
C GLY A 126 -12.64 -20.48 -14.15
N SER A 127 -12.84 -20.36 -12.84
CA SER A 127 -13.26 -19.09 -12.22
C SER A 127 -12.07 -18.24 -11.80
N TYR A 128 -12.20 -16.96 -11.94
CA TYR A 128 -11.19 -15.96 -11.57
C TYR A 128 -11.79 -14.89 -10.69
N ILE A 129 -10.93 -14.32 -9.85
CA ILE A 129 -11.27 -13.17 -9.02
C ILE A 129 -10.27 -12.04 -9.31
N TYR A 130 -10.77 -10.83 -9.41
CA TYR A 130 -10.00 -9.62 -9.66
C TYR A 130 -10.07 -8.73 -8.45
N GLN A 131 -8.93 -8.23 -8.00
CA GLN A 131 -8.86 -7.35 -6.84
C GLN A 131 -7.86 -6.23 -7.10
N SER A 132 -8.31 -4.99 -6.85
CA SER A 132 -7.43 -3.85 -6.75
C SER A 132 -6.95 -3.66 -5.32
N THR A 133 -5.71 -3.22 -5.20
CA THR A 133 -5.11 -2.79 -3.93
C THR A 133 -4.24 -1.57 -4.22
N PHE A 134 -3.90 -0.80 -3.18
CA PHE A 134 -2.90 0.24 -3.30
C PHE A 134 -2.04 0.33 -2.05
N GLU A 135 -0.85 0.89 -2.20
CA GLU A 135 0.06 1.22 -1.12
C GLU A 135 0.05 2.73 -0.91
N TYR A 136 -0.29 3.14 0.31
CA TYR A 136 -0.25 4.54 0.71
C TYR A 136 1.17 4.92 1.11
N GLU A 137 1.67 6.01 0.55
CA GLU A 137 2.90 6.65 0.99
C GLU A 137 2.67 8.17 1.09
N LYS A 138 3.01 8.75 2.25
CA LYS A 138 2.77 10.18 2.48
C LYS A 138 3.62 11.02 1.54
N ASN A 139 3.00 12.00 0.88
CA ASN A 139 3.63 12.94 -0.06
C ASN A 139 4.24 12.29 -1.31
N LYS A 140 3.84 11.05 -1.62
CA LYS A 140 4.23 10.37 -2.86
C LYS A 140 3.01 9.88 -3.61
N GLN A 141 3.18 9.52 -4.86
CA GLN A 141 2.14 8.84 -5.62
C GLN A 141 1.82 7.49 -4.95
N TRP A 142 0.54 7.23 -4.71
CA TRP A 142 0.09 5.94 -4.23
C TRP A 142 0.27 4.88 -5.32
N LYS A 143 0.80 3.73 -4.91
CA LYS A 143 1.12 2.65 -5.84
C LYS A 143 -0.05 1.68 -5.92
N GLY A 144 -0.77 1.72 -7.04
CA GLY A 144 -1.87 0.81 -7.30
C GLY A 144 -1.42 -0.56 -7.80
N SER A 145 -2.28 -1.55 -7.63
CA SER A 145 -2.14 -2.91 -8.16
C SER A 145 -3.52 -3.45 -8.51
N LEU A 146 -3.64 -4.13 -9.63
CA LEU A 146 -4.83 -4.87 -10.01
C LEU A 146 -4.44 -6.29 -10.38
N LYS A 147 -4.82 -7.25 -9.55
CA LYS A 147 -4.43 -8.65 -9.69
C LYS A 147 -5.60 -9.52 -10.15
N LYS A 148 -5.29 -10.44 -11.05
CA LYS A 148 -6.14 -11.58 -11.38
C LYS A 148 -5.66 -12.80 -10.61
N TYR A 149 -6.55 -13.41 -9.87
CA TYR A 149 -6.29 -14.65 -9.13
C TYR A 149 -7.12 -15.79 -9.70
N LYS A 150 -6.61 -16.99 -9.62
CA LYS A 150 -7.43 -18.19 -9.77
C LYS A 150 -8.37 -18.28 -8.55
N LEU A 151 -9.63 -18.60 -8.76
CA LEU A 151 -10.55 -18.91 -7.68
C LEU A 151 -10.48 -20.39 -7.36
N ASN A 152 -10.20 -20.73 -6.11
CA ASN A 152 -10.21 -22.12 -5.65
C ASN A 152 -11.66 -22.61 -5.48
N SER A 153 -11.87 -23.92 -5.49
CA SER A 153 -13.19 -24.54 -5.33
C SER A 153 -13.88 -24.21 -4.00
N ASN A 154 -13.09 -23.87 -2.98
CA ASN A 154 -13.61 -23.43 -1.67
C ASN A 154 -13.88 -21.93 -1.58
N GLY A 155 -13.84 -21.18 -2.70
CA GLY A 155 -14.09 -19.75 -2.75
C GLY A 155 -12.90 -18.87 -2.31
N THR A 156 -11.74 -19.43 -2.02
CA THR A 156 -10.56 -18.64 -1.62
C THR A 156 -9.71 -18.20 -2.82
N PHE A 157 -8.88 -17.17 -2.61
CA PHE A 157 -7.91 -16.72 -3.60
C PHE A 157 -6.84 -17.80 -3.81
N GLY A 158 -6.66 -18.21 -5.05
CA GLY A 158 -5.60 -19.11 -5.48
C GLY A 158 -4.38 -18.32 -6.01
N ALA A 159 -3.63 -18.95 -6.92
CA ALA A 159 -2.43 -18.33 -7.47
C ALA A 159 -2.73 -17.06 -8.28
N VAL A 160 -1.86 -16.05 -8.14
CA VAL A 160 -1.87 -14.85 -8.99
C VAL A 160 -1.55 -15.26 -10.42
N GLN A 161 -2.42 -14.87 -11.35
CA GLN A 161 -2.22 -15.10 -12.78
C GLN A 161 -1.45 -13.95 -13.43
N TRP A 162 -1.75 -12.73 -13.02
CA TRP A 162 -1.04 -11.52 -13.42
C TRP A 162 -1.38 -10.34 -12.49
N ASP A 163 -0.49 -9.35 -12.52
CA ASP A 163 -0.70 -8.01 -11.94
C ASP A 163 -0.60 -6.96 -13.06
N ALA A 164 -1.62 -6.10 -13.20
CA ALA A 164 -1.63 -5.03 -14.19
C ALA A 164 -0.52 -3.99 -13.93
N ALA A 165 -0.19 -3.76 -12.64
CA ALA A 165 0.91 -2.85 -12.28
C ALA A 165 2.24 -3.37 -12.80
N ASP A 166 2.56 -4.66 -12.61
CA ASP A 166 3.79 -5.26 -13.11
C ASP A 166 3.89 -5.16 -14.63
N LYS A 167 2.77 -5.47 -15.33
CA LYS A 167 2.70 -5.35 -16.79
C LYS A 167 2.87 -3.92 -17.29
N LEU A 168 2.34 -2.94 -16.55
CA LEU A 168 2.47 -1.54 -16.89
C LEU A 168 3.87 -1.02 -16.58
N ASN A 169 4.44 -1.42 -15.45
CA ASN A 169 5.78 -1.03 -15.02
C ASN A 169 6.88 -1.57 -15.95
N SER A 170 6.66 -2.73 -16.57
CA SER A 170 7.60 -3.29 -17.56
C SER A 170 7.65 -2.52 -18.88
N LYS A 171 6.69 -1.62 -19.13
CA LYS A 171 6.71 -0.78 -20.36
C LYS A 171 7.57 0.47 -20.16
N ASN A 172 8.40 0.80 -21.14
CA ASN A 172 9.09 2.08 -21.14
C ASN A 172 8.09 3.24 -21.24
N ALA A 173 8.37 4.36 -20.59
CA ALA A 173 7.53 5.55 -20.62
C ALA A 173 7.23 6.03 -22.07
N SER A 174 8.24 5.99 -22.95
CA SER A 174 8.12 6.36 -24.35
C SER A 174 7.23 5.43 -25.17
N SER A 175 7.16 4.14 -24.82
CA SER A 175 6.36 3.15 -25.55
C SER A 175 4.88 3.11 -25.12
N ARG A 176 4.52 3.81 -24.05
CA ARG A 176 3.12 3.88 -23.58
C ARG A 176 2.28 4.71 -24.54
N LYS A 177 1.15 4.13 -24.95
CA LYS A 177 0.11 4.87 -25.68
C LYS A 177 -0.87 5.44 -24.68
N ILE A 178 -0.88 6.77 -24.55
CA ILE A 178 -1.81 7.51 -23.68
C ILE A 178 -2.57 8.48 -24.56
N TRP A 179 -3.89 8.37 -24.52
CA TRP A 179 -4.78 9.24 -25.27
C TRP A 179 -5.60 10.11 -24.32
N THR A 180 -5.78 11.38 -24.68
CA THR A 180 -6.66 12.30 -23.97
C THR A 180 -7.56 13.05 -24.96
N THR A 181 -8.70 13.54 -24.45
CA THR A 181 -9.63 14.41 -25.17
C THR A 181 -9.32 15.88 -24.91
N GLY A 182 -9.97 16.78 -25.64
CA GLY A 182 -9.86 18.22 -25.40
C GLY A 182 -8.68 18.91 -26.08
N ILE A 183 -7.89 18.18 -26.87
CA ILE A 183 -6.83 18.74 -27.70
C ILE A 183 -7.08 18.44 -29.19
N SER A 184 -6.67 19.37 -30.08
CA SER A 184 -6.88 19.26 -31.53
C SER A 184 -5.83 18.38 -32.20
N THR A 185 -5.53 17.20 -31.64
CA THR A 185 -4.60 16.25 -32.25
C THR A 185 -5.32 14.94 -32.59
N THR A 186 -4.87 14.29 -33.64
CA THR A 186 -5.39 13.00 -34.09
C THR A 186 -4.46 11.88 -33.64
N GLY A 187 -5.03 10.74 -33.28
CA GLY A 187 -4.23 9.55 -32.97
C GLY A 187 -4.45 9.01 -31.57
N THR A 188 -3.92 7.82 -31.33
CA THR A 188 -4.11 7.05 -30.09
C THR A 188 -3.01 7.26 -29.06
N ASN A 189 -2.11 8.25 -29.27
CA ASN A 189 -1.03 8.60 -28.36
C ASN A 189 -0.73 10.10 -28.49
N ASN A 190 -1.60 10.91 -27.89
CA ASN A 190 -1.51 12.36 -27.95
C ASN A 190 -1.16 13.02 -26.60
N PHE A 191 -0.80 12.23 -25.60
CA PHE A 191 -0.30 12.72 -24.32
C PHE A 191 1.23 12.61 -24.28
N THR A 192 1.90 13.41 -25.10
CA THR A 192 3.35 13.39 -25.29
C THR A 192 3.95 14.78 -25.16
N THR A 193 5.25 14.88 -25.00
CA THR A 193 5.96 16.17 -24.97
C THR A 193 5.88 16.91 -26.29
N THR A 194 5.67 16.20 -27.40
CA THR A 194 5.43 16.81 -28.73
C THR A 194 4.10 17.56 -28.76
N ASP A 195 3.10 17.11 -28.00
CA ASP A 195 1.77 17.72 -27.90
C ASP A 195 1.68 18.74 -26.73
N ARG A 196 2.82 19.12 -26.15
CA ARG A 196 2.95 19.98 -24.97
C ARG A 196 2.10 21.24 -25.07
N ASP A 197 2.16 21.97 -26.18
CA ASP A 197 1.48 23.26 -26.32
C ASP A 197 -0.05 23.10 -26.32
N HIS A 198 -0.57 21.98 -26.81
CA HIS A 198 -1.99 21.64 -26.75
C HIS A 198 -2.41 21.15 -25.34
N LEU A 199 -1.51 20.49 -24.63
CA LEU A 199 -1.75 19.96 -23.29
C LEU A 199 -1.63 21.04 -22.20
N LYS A 200 -0.77 22.04 -22.41
CA LYS A 200 -0.48 23.12 -21.44
C LYS A 200 -1.72 23.76 -20.84
N PRO A 201 -2.73 24.24 -21.58
CA PRO A 201 -3.91 24.85 -21.01
C PRO A 201 -4.81 23.90 -20.22
N LEU A 202 -4.76 22.61 -20.54
CA LEU A 202 -5.53 21.57 -19.84
C LEU A 202 -4.86 21.16 -18.53
N LEU A 203 -3.53 21.03 -18.55
CA LEU A 203 -2.75 20.59 -17.38
C LEU A 203 -2.56 21.71 -16.34
N PHE A 204 -2.52 22.96 -16.79
CA PHE A 204 -2.25 24.14 -15.97
C PHE A 204 -3.29 25.24 -16.23
N PRO A 205 -4.59 24.99 -15.94
CA PRO A 205 -5.62 25.99 -16.17
C PRO A 205 -5.34 27.26 -15.34
N SER A 206 -5.39 28.41 -16.00
CA SER A 206 -5.15 29.72 -15.38
C SER A 206 -3.74 29.93 -14.78
N GLN A 207 -2.76 29.14 -15.20
CA GLN A 207 -1.36 29.27 -14.83
C GLN A 207 -0.49 29.55 -16.04
N SER A 208 0.74 30.02 -15.82
CA SER A 208 1.73 30.29 -16.86
C SER A 208 3.00 29.45 -16.65
N PRO A 209 2.91 28.11 -16.75
CA PRO A 209 4.06 27.24 -16.56
C PRO A 209 5.09 27.43 -17.69
N THR A 210 6.34 27.17 -17.38
CA THR A 210 7.40 27.00 -18.37
C THR A 210 7.18 25.71 -19.16
N ASP A 211 7.76 25.62 -20.33
CA ASP A 211 7.70 24.42 -21.15
C ASP A 211 8.28 23.20 -20.40
N THR A 212 9.36 23.41 -19.67
CA THR A 212 9.97 22.36 -18.84
C THR A 212 9.02 21.82 -17.75
N GLU A 213 8.26 22.69 -17.11
CA GLU A 213 7.28 22.23 -16.09
C GLU A 213 6.17 21.38 -16.72
N VAL A 214 5.70 21.76 -17.91
CA VAL A 214 4.70 20.97 -18.65
C VAL A 214 5.28 19.62 -19.08
N GLU A 215 6.49 19.60 -19.62
CA GLU A 215 7.18 18.37 -20.06
C GLU A 215 7.47 17.44 -18.87
N ASN A 216 7.88 17.99 -17.73
CA ASN A 216 8.09 17.22 -16.51
C ASN A 216 6.80 16.54 -16.04
N LEU A 217 5.68 17.25 -16.05
CA LEU A 217 4.38 16.66 -15.68
C LEU A 217 3.95 15.57 -16.68
N ILE A 218 4.09 15.82 -17.97
CA ILE A 218 3.81 14.80 -19.01
C ILE A 218 4.65 13.56 -18.79
N ASN A 219 5.96 13.71 -18.61
CA ASN A 219 6.88 12.60 -18.40
C ASN A 219 6.60 11.86 -17.09
N PHE A 220 6.25 12.57 -16.01
CA PHE A 220 5.84 11.98 -14.75
C PHE A 220 4.60 11.07 -14.93
N ILE A 221 3.55 11.57 -15.57
CA ILE A 221 2.35 10.77 -15.88
C ILE A 221 2.68 9.57 -16.78
N ARG A 222 3.66 9.71 -17.65
CA ARG A 222 4.16 8.59 -18.46
C ARG A 222 5.02 7.60 -17.68
N GLY A 223 5.45 7.94 -16.47
CA GLY A 223 6.15 7.04 -15.54
C GLY A 223 7.65 7.28 -15.45
N VAL A 224 8.11 8.52 -15.60
CA VAL A 224 9.50 8.97 -15.36
C VAL A 224 9.54 9.76 -14.05
N ASP A 225 10.52 9.55 -13.20
CA ASP A 225 10.65 10.25 -11.91
C ASP A 225 11.19 11.68 -12.04
N THR A 226 10.51 12.51 -12.82
CA THR A 226 10.93 13.90 -13.05
C THR A 226 10.93 14.77 -11.78
N TYR A 227 10.27 14.31 -10.70
CA TYR A 227 10.16 15.03 -9.42
C TYR A 227 11.03 14.44 -8.31
N ASP A 228 11.84 13.41 -8.62
CA ASP A 228 12.76 12.79 -7.64
C ASP A 228 12.03 12.35 -6.36
N GLN A 229 11.02 11.49 -6.54
CA GLN A 229 10.11 11.10 -5.45
C GLN A 229 10.77 10.31 -4.33
N ASP A 230 11.86 9.61 -4.62
CA ASP A 230 12.61 8.84 -3.62
C ASP A 230 13.85 9.58 -3.09
N ALA A 231 14.12 10.79 -3.62
CA ALA A 231 15.20 11.68 -3.21
C ALA A 231 16.61 11.08 -3.41
N ASP A 232 16.79 10.32 -4.49
CA ASP A 232 18.10 9.75 -4.86
C ASP A 232 18.87 10.61 -5.87
N SER A 233 18.27 11.73 -6.31
CA SER A 233 18.76 12.69 -7.32
C SER A 233 18.74 12.17 -8.76
N ASN A 234 18.09 11.04 -9.04
CA ASN A 234 17.92 10.48 -10.38
C ASN A 234 16.52 10.76 -10.93
N LYS A 235 16.37 11.80 -11.71
CA LYS A 235 15.09 12.25 -12.30
C LYS A 235 14.73 11.57 -13.63
N THR A 236 15.47 10.56 -14.04
CA THR A 236 15.30 9.89 -15.35
C THR A 236 14.83 8.46 -15.23
N GLU A 237 14.76 7.93 -14.05
CA GLU A 237 14.36 6.56 -13.82
C GLU A 237 12.84 6.33 -13.96
N SER A 238 12.47 5.06 -13.96
CA SER A 238 11.07 4.65 -14.09
C SER A 238 10.42 4.54 -12.73
N ILE A 239 9.29 5.22 -12.55
CA ILE A 239 8.45 5.10 -11.34
C ILE A 239 7.33 4.07 -11.53
N HIS A 240 6.64 3.77 -10.44
CA HIS A 240 5.42 2.98 -10.47
C HIS A 240 4.32 3.70 -11.28
N LYS A 241 3.74 3.03 -12.28
CA LYS A 241 2.91 3.68 -13.30
C LYS A 241 1.41 3.56 -13.08
N LEU A 242 0.97 2.63 -12.22
CA LEU A 242 -0.44 2.45 -11.91
C LEU A 242 -0.74 3.16 -10.58
N ALA A 243 -1.51 4.24 -10.64
CA ALA A 243 -2.01 4.90 -9.44
C ALA A 243 -3.10 4.06 -8.74
N ASP A 244 -3.57 4.52 -7.60
CA ASP A 244 -4.64 3.87 -6.85
C ASP A 244 -5.95 3.75 -7.63
N ILE A 245 -6.66 2.66 -7.38
CA ILE A 245 -8.03 2.43 -7.86
C ILE A 245 -8.93 2.62 -6.64
N TYR A 246 -9.44 3.84 -6.43
CA TYR A 246 -10.10 4.23 -5.18
C TYR A 246 -11.62 4.35 -5.31
N HIS A 247 -12.12 5.08 -6.30
CA HIS A 247 -13.56 5.36 -6.47
C HIS A 247 -14.20 4.60 -7.64
N SER A 248 -13.49 3.65 -8.23
CA SER A 248 -13.97 2.88 -9.37
C SER A 248 -14.38 1.47 -8.95
N GLU A 249 -15.50 1.00 -9.46
CA GLU A 249 -15.86 -0.42 -9.37
C GLU A 249 -15.08 -1.24 -10.40
N LEU A 250 -14.81 -2.49 -10.06
CA LEU A 250 -14.21 -3.45 -10.97
C LEU A 250 -15.33 -4.16 -11.74
N ILE A 251 -15.38 -3.92 -13.05
CA ILE A 251 -16.29 -4.61 -13.95
C ILE A 251 -15.46 -5.51 -14.87
N VAL A 252 -15.83 -6.78 -14.94
CA VAL A 252 -15.20 -7.75 -15.84
C VAL A 252 -16.09 -7.94 -17.06
N VAL A 253 -15.55 -7.54 -18.21
CA VAL A 253 -16.20 -7.78 -19.51
C VAL A 253 -15.61 -9.05 -20.10
N GLY A 254 -16.43 -10.07 -20.32
CA GLY A 254 -16.04 -11.33 -20.96
C GLY A 254 -15.78 -11.17 -22.46
N ALA A 255 -15.35 -12.24 -23.09
CA ALA A 255 -15.31 -12.29 -24.55
C ALA A 255 -16.74 -12.13 -25.11
N PRO A 256 -16.88 -11.50 -26.30
CA PRO A 256 -18.16 -11.43 -26.95
C PRO A 256 -18.76 -12.83 -27.13
N ASP A 257 -20.06 -12.93 -27.00
CA ASP A 257 -20.76 -14.19 -27.21
C ASP A 257 -20.60 -14.59 -28.70
N SER A 258 -20.38 -15.85 -28.97
CA SER A 258 -20.17 -16.35 -30.35
C SER A 258 -21.38 -16.07 -31.28
N LEU A 259 -22.53 -15.71 -30.71
CA LEU A 259 -23.72 -15.30 -31.46
C LEU A 259 -23.72 -13.82 -31.89
N SER A 260 -22.89 -12.97 -31.25
CA SER A 260 -22.78 -11.55 -31.62
C SER A 260 -21.72 -11.28 -32.71
N SER A 261 -20.80 -12.20 -32.91
CA SER A 261 -19.73 -12.06 -33.91
C SER A 261 -20.16 -12.33 -35.36
N ALA A 262 -21.43 -12.68 -35.61
CA ALA A 262 -21.95 -12.94 -36.96
C ALA A 262 -22.56 -11.68 -37.64
N ASN A 263 -22.62 -10.52 -36.95
CA ASN A 263 -23.28 -9.31 -37.46
C ASN A 263 -22.48 -8.01 -37.25
N ASP A 264 -21.17 -8.08 -36.91
CA ASP A 264 -20.31 -6.88 -36.90
C ASP A 264 -19.31 -6.89 -38.06
#